data_6f3419e97c51477acef3a076f86e8de4
#
_entry.id   6f3419e97c51477acef3a076f86e8de4
#
_cell.length_a   1.000
_cell.length_b   1.000
_cell.length_c   1.000
_cell.angle_alpha   90.00
_cell.angle_beta   90.00
_cell.angle_gamma   90.00
#
_symmetry.space_group_name_H-M   'P 1'
#
loop_
_entity.id
_entity.type
_entity.pdbx_description
1 polymer ?
#
loop_
_entity_poly.entity_id
_entity_poly.type
_entity_poly.pdbx_seq_one_letter_code
_entity_poly.pdbx_strand_id
1 'polypeptide(L)'
;MPANDAAPESSRPFDLIAFDLDGTVFASPNNQLVSPRVYAALQAAHDSGALVAVASGRPLWMIGEQIPEAPWLDYAITCNGARVVGTRRSDLDFSHSIPRPLAEKLLALITEYGGTGSIHTDVESLMEKRHCEKIAQDLAERDAKTDDAAAHSGSPTSNEGRGNPIDAVLSLFSGSGVDSMLDAFLARPTQQLDKVDCTMPSSDSADKLIAKLTELGGIGIARMDAKTPEFTSAAASKGAALVELCRRLGIVPSRAVAFGDSGNDLSMCGRGITFVAMGNATAEVKAAADDQTDTVWEDGVATWLEPRLGISAPEASA
;
A
#
# COMPACT_ATOMS: atom_id res chain seq x y z
N MET A 1 36.82 -18.85 27.50
CA MET A 1 36.35 -18.18 26.28
C MET A 1 35.61 -19.23 25.47
N PRO A 2 34.25 -19.31 25.44
CA PRO A 2 33.59 -20.16 24.50
C PRO A 2 33.61 -19.47 23.12
N ALA A 3 33.94 -20.25 22.10
CA ALA A 3 33.94 -19.85 20.71
C ALA A 3 32.55 -19.36 20.31
N ASN A 4 32.52 -18.23 19.61
CA ASN A 4 31.35 -17.65 19.00
C ASN A 4 30.98 -18.58 17.83
N ASP A 5 30.02 -19.50 18.05
CA ASP A 5 29.41 -20.25 16.96
C ASP A 5 28.54 -19.25 16.18
N ALA A 6 29.18 -18.60 15.20
CA ALA A 6 28.43 -17.89 14.16
C ALA A 6 27.54 -18.93 13.47
N ALA A 7 26.23 -18.73 13.53
CA ALA A 7 25.30 -19.51 12.75
C ALA A 7 25.79 -19.52 11.27
N PRO A 8 25.70 -20.67 10.56
CA PRO A 8 26.15 -20.74 9.19
C PRO A 8 25.46 -19.64 8.36
N GLU A 9 26.27 -18.84 7.63
CA GLU A 9 25.73 -17.86 6.68
C GLU A 9 24.73 -18.58 5.79
N SER A 10 23.49 -18.12 5.82
CA SER A 10 22.39 -18.65 5.01
C SER A 10 22.82 -18.63 3.54
N SER A 11 22.75 -19.77 2.86
CA SER A 11 23.09 -19.89 1.42
C SER A 11 22.14 -19.10 0.52
N ARG A 12 20.99 -18.62 1.06
CA ARG A 12 20.03 -17.80 0.34
C ARG A 12 20.51 -16.35 0.18
N PRO A 13 20.18 -15.67 -0.92
CA PRO A 13 20.64 -14.30 -1.19
C PRO A 13 20.02 -13.26 -0.25
N PHE A 14 18.78 -13.48 0.20
CA PHE A 14 18.01 -12.54 1.03
C PHE A 14 17.33 -13.27 2.19
N ASP A 15 17.15 -12.57 3.32
CA ASP A 15 16.38 -13.05 4.46
C ASP A 15 14.96 -12.47 4.49
N LEU A 16 14.75 -11.31 3.84
CA LEU A 16 13.45 -10.65 3.72
C LEU A 16 13.30 -10.02 2.33
N ILE A 17 12.16 -10.27 1.70
CA ILE A 17 11.75 -9.64 0.45
C ILE A 17 10.47 -8.85 0.72
N ALA A 18 10.51 -7.56 0.43
CA ALA A 18 9.35 -6.69 0.53
C ALA A 18 8.99 -6.13 -0.85
N PHE A 19 7.71 -5.89 -1.12
CA PHE A 19 7.28 -5.30 -2.39
C PHE A 19 6.02 -4.46 -2.21
N ASP A 20 5.92 -3.39 -3.00
CA ASP A 20 4.67 -2.66 -3.17
C ASP A 20 3.69 -3.44 -4.05
N LEU A 21 2.44 -3.02 -4.04
CA LEU A 21 1.37 -3.64 -4.83
C LEU A 21 1.14 -2.92 -6.16
N ASP A 22 0.64 -1.70 -6.11
CA ASP A 22 0.18 -0.96 -7.27
C ASP A 22 1.37 -0.46 -8.10
N GLY A 23 1.49 -0.92 -9.35
CA GLY A 23 2.64 -0.61 -10.20
C GLY A 23 3.88 -1.47 -9.96
N THR A 24 3.85 -2.38 -8.98
CA THR A 24 4.95 -3.29 -8.66
C THR A 24 4.59 -4.75 -8.94
N VAL A 25 3.49 -5.26 -8.38
CA VAL A 25 2.97 -6.62 -8.65
C VAL A 25 1.56 -6.60 -9.22
N PHE A 26 0.82 -5.50 -9.06
CA PHE A 26 -0.46 -5.25 -9.69
C PHE A 26 -0.28 -4.30 -10.88
N ALA A 27 -0.55 -4.79 -12.09
CA ALA A 27 -0.41 -4.00 -13.31
C ALA A 27 -1.41 -2.83 -13.42
N SER A 28 -2.51 -2.88 -12.69
CA SER A 28 -3.47 -1.78 -12.56
C SER A 28 -4.30 -1.93 -11.28
N PRO A 29 -4.86 -0.82 -10.75
CA PRO A 29 -5.74 -0.87 -9.57
C PRO A 29 -7.00 -1.73 -9.77
N ASN A 30 -7.43 -1.91 -11.02
CA ASN A 30 -8.61 -2.72 -11.38
C ASN A 30 -8.27 -4.21 -11.60
N ASN A 31 -6.99 -4.56 -11.72
CA ASN A 31 -6.52 -5.93 -11.84
C ASN A 31 -5.55 -6.22 -10.69
N GLN A 32 -6.10 -6.67 -9.56
CA GLN A 32 -5.37 -6.96 -8.33
C GLN A 32 -4.88 -8.41 -8.28
N LEU A 33 -4.42 -8.91 -9.43
CA LEU A 33 -3.83 -10.24 -9.55
C LEU A 33 -2.32 -10.13 -9.75
N VAL A 34 -1.58 -10.90 -8.98
CA VAL A 34 -0.16 -11.12 -9.20
C VAL A 34 0.00 -12.05 -10.40
N SER A 35 0.91 -11.74 -11.32
CA SER A 35 1.15 -12.63 -12.46
C SER A 35 1.62 -14.00 -11.97
N PRO A 36 1.32 -15.10 -12.71
CA PRO A 36 1.77 -16.44 -12.32
C PRO A 36 3.30 -16.55 -12.16
N ARG A 37 4.08 -15.82 -12.95
CA ARG A 37 5.54 -15.81 -12.88
C ARG A 37 6.04 -15.12 -11.61
N VAL A 38 5.52 -13.93 -11.28
CA VAL A 38 5.86 -13.22 -10.04
C VAL A 38 5.44 -14.03 -8.82
N TYR A 39 4.24 -14.63 -8.87
CA TYR A 39 3.75 -15.50 -7.79
C TYR A 39 4.69 -16.68 -7.55
N ALA A 40 5.13 -17.38 -8.63
CA ALA A 40 6.06 -18.49 -8.54
C ALA A 40 7.45 -18.07 -8.00
N ALA A 41 7.94 -16.90 -8.41
CA ALA A 41 9.22 -16.38 -7.92
C ALA A 41 9.17 -16.04 -6.42
N LEU A 42 8.08 -15.43 -5.95
CA LEU A 42 7.87 -15.17 -4.51
C LEU A 42 7.71 -16.47 -3.72
N GLN A 43 7.01 -17.47 -4.26
CA GLN A 43 6.91 -18.79 -3.65
C GLN A 43 8.28 -19.47 -3.53
N ALA A 44 9.08 -19.45 -4.59
CA ALA A 44 10.42 -20.05 -4.56
C ALA A 44 11.36 -19.31 -3.58
N ALA A 45 11.25 -18.00 -3.46
CA ALA A 45 11.97 -17.23 -2.46
C ALA A 45 11.59 -17.65 -1.03
N HIS A 46 10.29 -17.77 -0.76
CA HIS A 46 9.77 -18.25 0.53
C HIS A 46 10.23 -19.69 0.82
N ASP A 47 10.16 -20.59 -0.17
CA ASP A 47 10.58 -21.98 -0.02
C ASP A 47 12.10 -22.11 0.24
N SER A 48 12.90 -21.13 -0.20
CA SER A 48 14.33 -21.04 0.14
C SER A 48 14.55 -20.57 1.60
N GLY A 49 13.51 -20.20 2.31
CA GLY A 49 13.51 -19.74 3.69
C GLY A 49 13.58 -18.21 3.85
N ALA A 50 13.48 -17.44 2.78
CA ALA A 50 13.31 -15.99 2.89
C ALA A 50 11.90 -15.67 3.40
N LEU A 51 11.78 -14.63 4.22
CA LEU A 51 10.48 -14.07 4.59
C LEU A 51 9.99 -13.14 3.49
N VAL A 52 8.68 -13.09 3.29
CA VAL A 52 8.05 -12.27 2.26
C VAL A 52 7.04 -11.32 2.90
N ALA A 53 7.13 -10.05 2.55
CA ALA A 53 6.27 -8.99 3.07
C ALA A 53 5.69 -8.13 1.94
N VAL A 54 4.40 -7.80 2.03
CA VAL A 54 3.84 -6.70 1.25
C VAL A 54 4.09 -5.37 1.96
N ALA A 55 4.34 -4.29 1.22
CA ALA A 55 4.51 -2.93 1.75
C ALA A 55 3.66 -1.93 0.97
N SER A 56 2.43 -1.68 1.43
CA SER A 56 1.43 -0.93 0.67
C SER A 56 0.86 0.29 1.42
N GLY A 57 0.36 1.26 0.64
CA GLY A 57 -0.49 2.33 1.16
C GLY A 57 -1.90 1.88 1.52
N ARG A 58 -2.30 0.69 1.09
CA ARG A 58 -3.62 0.11 1.35
C ARG A 58 -3.73 -0.41 2.78
N PRO A 59 -4.91 -0.40 3.41
CA PRO A 59 -5.18 -1.16 4.63
C PRO A 59 -5.20 -2.67 4.33
N LEU A 60 -5.06 -3.51 5.35
CA LEU A 60 -4.89 -4.96 5.21
C LEU A 60 -5.99 -5.63 4.38
N TRP A 61 -7.24 -5.26 4.58
CA TRP A 61 -8.40 -5.84 3.87
C TRP A 61 -8.60 -5.30 2.45
N MET A 62 -7.72 -4.41 1.97
CA MET A 62 -7.73 -3.87 0.60
C MET A 62 -6.47 -4.25 -0.20
N ILE A 63 -5.65 -5.18 0.28
CA ILE A 63 -4.44 -5.63 -0.43
C ILE A 63 -4.72 -6.65 -1.55
N GLY A 64 -5.99 -6.79 -1.94
CA GLY A 64 -6.46 -7.74 -2.95
C GLY A 64 -6.83 -9.10 -2.34
N GLU A 65 -7.58 -9.91 -3.08
CA GLU A 65 -8.07 -11.21 -2.59
C GLU A 65 -6.97 -12.28 -2.60
N GLN A 66 -6.09 -12.24 -3.60
CA GLN A 66 -5.05 -13.25 -3.79
C GLN A 66 -3.91 -13.15 -2.76
N ILE A 67 -3.54 -11.95 -2.35
CA ILE A 67 -2.38 -11.70 -1.49
C ILE A 67 -2.55 -12.31 -0.08
N PRO A 68 -3.67 -12.09 0.64
CA PRO A 68 -3.86 -12.66 1.97
C PRO A 68 -3.86 -14.19 2.00
N GLU A 69 -4.30 -14.82 0.91
CA GLU A 69 -4.37 -16.28 0.78
C GLU A 69 -3.04 -16.91 0.34
N ALA A 70 -2.08 -16.09 -0.10
CA ALA A 70 -0.81 -16.58 -0.62
C ALA A 70 0.02 -17.29 0.47
N PRO A 71 0.48 -18.54 0.24
CA PRO A 71 1.23 -19.31 1.23
C PRO A 71 2.60 -18.71 1.55
N TRP A 72 3.12 -17.86 0.70
CA TRP A 72 4.41 -17.18 0.87
C TRP A 72 4.32 -15.86 1.64
N LEU A 73 3.13 -15.31 1.93
CA LEU A 73 3.03 -14.03 2.62
C LEU A 73 3.21 -14.21 4.13
N ASP A 74 4.30 -13.71 4.70
CA ASP A 74 4.58 -13.75 6.13
C ASP A 74 4.10 -12.49 6.86
N TYR A 75 4.29 -11.31 6.26
CA TYR A 75 4.00 -10.00 6.87
C TYR A 75 3.32 -9.05 5.90
N ALA A 76 2.51 -8.15 6.45
CA ALA A 76 1.94 -7.03 5.70
C ALA A 76 2.27 -5.71 6.41
N ILE A 77 2.99 -4.83 5.69
CA ILE A 77 3.19 -3.42 6.02
C ILE A 77 2.10 -2.66 5.28
N THR A 78 1.16 -2.06 6.00
CA THR A 78 -0.05 -1.45 5.46
C THR A 78 -0.18 0.01 5.86
N CYS A 79 -1.09 0.74 5.25
CA CYS A 79 -1.34 2.16 5.52
C CYS A 79 -0.03 2.99 5.47
N ASN A 80 0.80 2.80 4.43
CA ASN A 80 2.10 3.46 4.29
C ASN A 80 3.05 3.23 5.48
N GLY A 81 2.98 2.07 6.15
CA GLY A 81 3.83 1.72 7.29
C GLY A 81 3.26 2.10 8.64
N ALA A 82 2.00 2.56 8.69
CA ALA A 82 1.34 2.83 9.97
C ALA A 82 1.04 1.55 10.74
N ARG A 83 0.90 0.40 10.04
CA ARG A 83 0.69 -0.91 10.68
C ARG A 83 1.51 -2.00 10.01
N VAL A 84 2.04 -2.89 10.84
CA VAL A 84 2.70 -4.13 10.42
C VAL A 84 2.04 -5.29 11.14
N VAL A 85 1.59 -6.29 10.38
CA VAL A 85 0.96 -7.49 10.93
C VAL A 85 1.61 -8.76 10.37
N GLY A 86 1.73 -9.78 11.20
CA GLY A 86 2.03 -11.13 10.74
C GLY A 86 0.78 -11.77 10.14
N THR A 87 0.83 -12.17 8.89
CA THR A 87 -0.31 -12.78 8.20
C THR A 87 -0.45 -14.28 8.51
N ARG A 88 0.68 -14.98 8.55
CA ARG A 88 0.79 -16.39 8.93
C ARG A 88 1.53 -16.59 10.25
N ARG A 89 2.17 -15.55 10.73
CA ARG A 89 2.98 -15.52 11.95
C ARG A 89 2.33 -14.57 12.93
N SER A 90 1.70 -15.09 13.95
CA SER A 90 1.03 -14.29 14.99
C SER A 90 1.98 -13.68 16.02
N ASP A 91 3.30 -13.78 15.77
CA ASP A 91 4.34 -13.42 16.72
C ASP A 91 4.76 -11.95 16.64
N LEU A 92 4.27 -11.22 15.64
CA LEU A 92 4.68 -9.85 15.43
C LEU A 92 3.55 -8.98 14.85
N ASP A 93 3.10 -8.03 15.66
CA ASP A 93 2.18 -6.95 15.30
C ASP A 93 2.69 -5.66 15.96
N PHE A 94 2.80 -4.59 15.20
CA PHE A 94 3.12 -3.27 15.73
C PHE A 94 2.56 -2.16 14.86
N SER A 95 2.39 -0.97 15.44
CA SER A 95 1.85 0.18 14.71
C SER A 95 2.60 1.46 15.00
N HIS A 96 2.53 2.36 14.03
CA HIS A 96 2.86 3.78 14.12
C HIS A 96 1.59 4.60 13.86
N SER A 97 0.50 4.26 14.55
CA SER A 97 -0.78 4.93 14.42
C SER A 97 -0.70 6.39 14.86
N ILE A 98 -1.60 7.22 14.36
CA ILE A 98 -1.71 8.62 14.79
C ILE A 98 -2.18 8.65 16.26
N PRO A 99 -1.45 9.31 17.18
CA PRO A 99 -1.88 9.42 18.58
C PRO A 99 -3.29 9.98 18.68
N ARG A 100 -4.15 9.37 19.51
CA ARG A 100 -5.57 9.66 19.56
C ARG A 100 -5.93 11.15 19.68
N PRO A 101 -5.30 11.97 20.57
CA PRO A 101 -5.61 13.40 20.63
C PRO A 101 -5.30 14.15 19.33
N LEU A 102 -4.28 13.70 18.60
CA LEU A 102 -3.90 14.26 17.32
C LEU A 102 -4.83 13.79 16.20
N ALA A 103 -5.28 12.53 16.24
CA ALA A 103 -6.26 11.96 15.33
C ALA A 103 -7.60 12.70 15.40
N GLU A 104 -8.11 12.95 16.61
CA GLU A 104 -9.34 13.72 16.84
C GLU A 104 -9.22 15.14 16.28
N LYS A 105 -8.07 15.79 16.49
CA LYS A 105 -7.81 17.13 15.96
C LYS A 105 -7.67 17.16 14.44
N LEU A 106 -7.00 16.15 13.85
CA LEU A 106 -6.91 15.98 12.41
C LEU A 106 -8.30 15.87 11.78
N LEU A 107 -9.15 14.98 12.30
CA LEU A 107 -10.49 14.75 11.77
C LEU A 107 -11.40 15.98 11.93
N ALA A 108 -11.28 16.71 13.05
CA ALA A 108 -11.98 17.97 13.25
C ALA A 108 -11.56 19.04 12.22
N LEU A 109 -10.25 19.17 11.97
CA LEU A 109 -9.73 20.11 10.97
C LEU A 109 -10.17 19.73 9.54
N ILE A 110 -10.13 18.44 9.16
CA ILE A 110 -10.65 18.01 7.86
C ILE A 110 -12.11 18.46 7.68
N THR A 111 -12.94 18.25 8.69
CA THR A 111 -14.33 18.68 8.68
C THR A 111 -14.47 20.20 8.59
N GLU A 112 -13.69 20.97 9.37
CA GLU A 112 -13.68 22.44 9.39
C GLU A 112 -13.34 23.03 8.02
N TYR A 113 -12.37 22.41 7.31
CA TYR A 113 -11.97 22.84 5.97
C TYR A 113 -12.83 22.22 4.83
N GLY A 114 -13.95 21.56 5.19
CA GLY A 114 -14.93 21.03 4.26
C GLY A 114 -14.51 19.74 3.54
N GLY A 115 -13.46 19.07 4.03
CA GLY A 115 -13.00 17.79 3.50
C GLY A 115 -13.97 16.65 3.81
N THR A 116 -13.89 15.58 3.01
CA THR A 116 -14.61 14.31 3.21
C THR A 116 -13.69 13.16 2.83
N GLY A 117 -13.93 11.97 3.37
CA GLY A 117 -13.01 10.87 3.06
C GLY A 117 -13.31 9.56 3.80
N SER A 118 -12.26 8.82 4.04
CA SER A 118 -12.27 7.57 4.80
C SER A 118 -11.20 7.56 5.87
N ILE A 119 -11.49 6.83 6.95
CA ILE A 119 -10.53 6.50 8.00
C ILE A 119 -10.24 5.01 7.97
N HIS A 120 -8.97 4.68 8.20
CA HIS A 120 -8.49 3.32 8.35
C HIS A 120 -7.96 3.15 9.76
N THR A 121 -8.59 2.25 10.49
CA THR A 121 -8.23 1.93 11.88
C THR A 121 -7.54 0.56 11.94
N ASP A 122 -7.14 0.15 13.11
CA ASP A 122 -6.60 -1.18 13.38
C ASP A 122 -7.63 -2.31 13.19
N VAL A 123 -8.90 -1.99 13.04
CA VAL A 123 -10.00 -2.97 12.98
C VAL A 123 -10.77 -2.91 11.67
N GLU A 124 -11.00 -1.71 11.13
CA GLU A 124 -11.90 -1.50 10.00
C GLU A 124 -11.56 -0.23 9.21
N SER A 125 -12.12 -0.13 8.00
CA SER A 125 -12.18 1.13 7.25
C SER A 125 -13.60 1.66 7.23
N LEU A 126 -13.73 2.96 7.48
CA LEU A 126 -15.02 3.65 7.46
C LEU A 126 -14.95 4.80 6.47
N MET A 127 -15.97 4.92 5.61
CA MET A 127 -16.07 5.98 4.61
C MET A 127 -17.30 6.86 4.88
N GLU A 128 -17.14 8.16 4.75
CA GLU A 128 -18.29 9.07 4.77
C GLU A 128 -19.21 8.84 3.58
N LYS A 129 -20.53 8.79 3.80
CA LYS A 129 -21.54 8.59 2.74
C LYS A 129 -21.39 9.59 1.61
N ARG A 130 -21.19 10.88 1.94
CA ARG A 130 -20.98 11.96 0.95
C ARG A 130 -19.72 11.75 0.11
N HIS A 131 -18.68 11.09 0.67
CA HIS A 131 -17.48 10.74 -0.07
C HIS A 131 -17.72 9.60 -1.03
N CYS A 132 -18.46 8.58 -0.57
CA CYS A 132 -18.88 7.45 -1.38
C CYS A 132 -19.74 7.91 -2.58
N GLU A 133 -20.72 8.79 -2.35
CA GLU A 133 -21.55 9.37 -3.40
C GLU A 133 -20.70 10.11 -4.44
N LYS A 134 -19.69 10.86 -4.00
CA LYS A 134 -18.79 11.57 -4.89
C LYS A 134 -17.96 10.62 -5.74
N ILE A 135 -17.36 9.59 -5.14
CA ILE A 135 -16.61 8.57 -5.89
C ILE A 135 -17.51 7.90 -6.93
N ALA A 136 -18.74 7.53 -6.55
CA ALA A 136 -19.70 6.92 -7.45
C ALA A 136 -20.06 7.83 -8.63
N GLN A 137 -20.19 9.14 -8.40
CA GLN A 137 -20.42 10.13 -9.46
C GLN A 137 -19.21 10.23 -10.39
N ASP A 138 -17.99 10.36 -9.84
CA ASP A 138 -16.75 10.45 -10.61
C ASP A 138 -16.52 9.19 -11.48
N LEU A 139 -16.85 8.00 -10.97
CA LEU A 139 -16.81 6.75 -11.73
C LEU A 139 -17.82 6.75 -12.87
N ALA A 140 -19.08 7.13 -12.60
CA ALA A 140 -20.12 7.21 -13.61
C ALA A 140 -19.78 8.21 -14.75
N GLU A 141 -19.17 9.35 -14.42
CA GLU A 141 -18.71 10.33 -15.41
C GLU A 141 -17.55 9.80 -16.28
N ARG A 142 -16.65 9.00 -15.69
CA ARG A 142 -15.56 8.34 -16.45
C ARG A 142 -16.09 7.29 -17.39
N ASP A 143 -17.01 6.45 -16.93
CA ASP A 143 -17.66 5.43 -17.74
C ASP A 143 -18.42 6.05 -18.92
N ALA A 144 -19.19 7.13 -18.70
CA ALA A 144 -19.89 7.84 -19.76
C ALA A 144 -18.94 8.41 -20.85
N LYS A 145 -17.76 8.93 -20.44
CA LYS A 145 -16.74 9.43 -21.40
C LYS A 145 -16.09 8.29 -22.18
N THR A 146 -15.93 7.12 -21.55
CA THR A 146 -15.37 5.93 -22.20
C THR A 146 -16.35 5.32 -23.19
N ASP A 147 -17.64 5.29 -22.86
CA ASP A 147 -18.73 4.82 -23.73
C ASP A 147 -18.90 5.73 -24.95
N ASP A 148 -18.79 7.05 -24.80
CA ASP A 148 -18.78 7.99 -25.92
C ASP A 148 -17.56 7.77 -26.85
N ALA A 149 -16.40 7.49 -26.31
CA ALA A 149 -15.20 7.17 -27.10
C ALA A 149 -15.33 5.80 -27.81
N ALA A 150 -15.95 4.80 -27.17
CA ALA A 150 -16.20 3.48 -27.72
C ALA A 150 -17.30 3.50 -28.78
N ALA A 151 -18.35 4.30 -28.62
CA ALA A 151 -19.40 4.51 -29.61
C ALA A 151 -18.85 5.07 -30.94
N HIS A 152 -17.79 5.86 -30.89
CA HIS A 152 -17.08 6.34 -32.08
C HIS A 152 -16.15 5.29 -32.71
N SER A 153 -15.84 4.20 -31.99
CA SER A 153 -14.97 3.10 -32.47
C SER A 153 -15.72 1.84 -32.92
N GLY A 154 -17.06 1.79 -32.77
CA GLY A 154 -17.92 0.69 -33.26
C GLY A 154 -17.83 -0.61 -32.46
N SER A 155 -17.33 -0.62 -31.24
CA SER A 155 -17.30 -1.80 -30.37
C SER A 155 -18.53 -1.83 -29.45
N PRO A 156 -19.23 -2.98 -29.34
CA PRO A 156 -20.39 -3.09 -28.46
C PRO A 156 -19.96 -3.06 -26.98
N THR A 157 -20.41 -2.07 -26.21
CA THR A 157 -20.29 -2.03 -24.76
C THR A 157 -21.46 -2.77 -24.11
N SER A 158 -21.21 -3.91 -23.48
CA SER A 158 -22.22 -4.62 -22.70
C SER A 158 -22.35 -3.99 -21.31
N ASN A 159 -23.38 -3.17 -21.13
CA ASN A 159 -23.68 -2.50 -19.85
C ASN A 159 -24.65 -3.34 -18.97
N GLU A 160 -24.90 -4.60 -19.32
CA GLU A 160 -25.77 -5.49 -18.56
C GLU A 160 -25.02 -6.16 -17.42
N GLY A 161 -25.31 -5.77 -16.17
CA GLY A 161 -24.84 -6.44 -14.96
C GLY A 161 -24.01 -5.63 -13.98
N ARG A 162 -23.77 -4.34 -14.19
CA ARG A 162 -23.09 -3.49 -13.20
C ARG A 162 -24.06 -3.17 -12.06
N GLY A 163 -23.74 -3.65 -10.85
CA GLY A 163 -24.42 -3.29 -9.61
C GLY A 163 -24.36 -1.78 -9.33
N ASN A 164 -25.05 -1.32 -8.30
CA ASN A 164 -24.98 0.07 -7.87
C ASN A 164 -23.52 0.46 -7.56
N PRO A 165 -22.95 1.48 -8.21
CA PRO A 165 -21.56 1.90 -7.96
C PRO A 165 -21.27 2.24 -6.48
N ILE A 166 -22.26 2.74 -5.76
CA ILE A 166 -22.16 3.05 -4.32
C ILE A 166 -21.95 1.75 -3.53
N ASP A 167 -22.71 0.70 -3.82
CA ASP A 167 -22.60 -0.58 -3.13
C ASP A 167 -21.24 -1.25 -3.42
N ALA A 168 -20.73 -1.10 -4.64
CA ALA A 168 -19.41 -1.59 -5.00
C ALA A 168 -18.29 -0.86 -4.22
N VAL A 169 -18.38 0.45 -4.07
CA VAL A 169 -17.43 1.22 -3.25
C VAL A 169 -17.57 0.85 -1.77
N LEU A 170 -18.80 0.78 -1.24
CA LEU A 170 -19.05 0.44 0.17
C LEU A 170 -18.64 -1.00 0.52
N SER A 171 -18.66 -1.93 -0.44
CA SER A 171 -18.19 -3.30 -0.18
C SER A 171 -16.70 -3.39 0.16
N LEU A 172 -15.90 -2.40 -0.25
CA LEU A 172 -14.48 -2.27 0.12
C LEU A 172 -14.28 -1.72 1.54
N PHE A 173 -15.34 -1.20 2.14
CA PHE A 173 -15.37 -0.65 3.49
C PHE A 173 -16.37 -1.46 4.32
N SER A 174 -16.38 -1.36 5.63
CA SER A 174 -17.19 -2.18 6.55
C SER A 174 -18.72 -2.16 6.30
N GLY A 175 -19.13 -2.05 5.05
CA GLY A 175 -20.49 -2.28 4.53
C GLY A 175 -21.50 -1.15 4.72
N SER A 176 -21.22 -0.14 5.54
CA SER A 176 -22.10 1.03 5.72
C SER A 176 -21.30 2.32 5.83
N GLY A 177 -21.67 3.31 5.01
CA GLY A 177 -21.09 4.64 5.12
C GLY A 177 -21.43 5.30 6.46
N VAL A 178 -20.51 6.13 6.98
CA VAL A 178 -20.73 6.95 8.19
C VAL A 178 -21.12 8.38 7.80
N ASP A 179 -21.78 9.09 8.69
CA ASP A 179 -22.17 10.49 8.42
C ASP A 179 -20.99 11.45 8.66
N SER A 180 -20.08 11.10 9.58
CA SER A 180 -18.92 11.89 9.97
C SER A 180 -17.78 10.95 10.37
N MET A 181 -16.58 11.17 9.81
CA MET A 181 -15.37 10.43 10.22
C MET A 181 -15.04 10.71 11.70
N LEU A 182 -15.17 11.96 12.13
CA LEU A 182 -14.87 12.34 13.52
C LEU A 182 -15.79 11.63 14.50
N ASP A 183 -17.11 11.71 14.29
CA ASP A 183 -18.09 11.09 15.20
C ASP A 183 -17.95 9.57 15.21
N ALA A 184 -17.70 8.97 14.05
CA ALA A 184 -17.45 7.54 13.92
C ALA A 184 -16.20 7.10 14.69
N PHE A 185 -15.11 7.89 14.65
CA PHE A 185 -13.90 7.61 15.41
C PHE A 185 -14.09 7.83 16.91
N LEU A 186 -14.78 8.90 17.31
CA LEU A 186 -15.10 9.18 18.73
C LEU A 186 -15.95 8.06 19.36
N ALA A 187 -16.87 7.46 18.60
CA ALA A 187 -17.68 6.32 19.02
C ALA A 187 -16.88 5.03 19.22
N ARG A 188 -15.59 5.01 18.84
CA ARG A 188 -14.68 3.86 18.89
C ARG A 188 -13.44 4.15 19.76
N PRO A 189 -13.59 4.29 21.08
CA PRO A 189 -12.54 4.82 21.97
C PRO A 189 -11.28 3.95 22.04
N THR A 190 -11.37 2.66 21.70
CA THR A 190 -10.25 1.70 21.74
C THR A 190 -9.53 1.55 20.42
N GLN A 191 -10.13 1.99 19.31
CA GLN A 191 -9.50 1.87 17.99
C GLN A 191 -8.38 2.90 17.79
N GLN A 192 -7.37 2.49 17.04
CA GLN A 192 -6.23 3.31 16.63
C GLN A 192 -6.45 3.80 15.20
N LEU A 193 -6.11 5.04 14.90
CA LEU A 193 -6.18 5.62 13.57
C LEU A 193 -4.84 5.45 12.85
N ASP A 194 -4.83 4.62 11.81
CA ASP A 194 -3.61 4.35 11.04
C ASP A 194 -3.46 5.32 9.87
N LYS A 195 -4.55 5.58 9.13
CA LYS A 195 -4.54 6.45 7.94
C LYS A 195 -5.87 7.16 7.74
N VAL A 196 -5.81 8.33 7.13
CA VAL A 196 -6.97 9.05 6.60
C VAL A 196 -6.72 9.35 5.13
N ASP A 197 -7.66 8.95 4.26
CA ASP A 197 -7.73 9.39 2.88
C ASP A 197 -8.81 10.44 2.75
N CYS A 198 -8.49 11.60 2.19
CA CYS A 198 -9.48 12.65 2.14
C CYS A 198 -9.51 13.37 0.79
N THR A 199 -10.68 13.88 0.44
CA THR A 199 -10.88 14.77 -0.70
C THR A 199 -11.33 16.12 -0.20
N MET A 200 -10.59 17.15 -0.56
CA MET A 200 -10.87 18.53 -0.22
C MET A 200 -11.73 19.21 -1.30
N PRO A 201 -12.54 20.21 -0.93
CA PRO A 201 -13.39 20.91 -1.91
C PRO A 201 -12.57 21.69 -2.96
N SER A 202 -11.36 22.12 -2.60
CA SER A 202 -10.46 22.84 -3.52
C SER A 202 -8.99 22.60 -3.14
N SER A 203 -8.07 22.89 -4.05
CA SER A 203 -6.63 22.90 -3.75
C SER A 203 -6.27 23.93 -2.67
N ASP A 204 -6.91 25.09 -2.67
CA ASP A 204 -6.72 26.13 -1.64
C ASP A 204 -7.12 25.62 -0.23
N SER A 205 -8.24 24.90 -0.13
CA SER A 205 -8.64 24.27 1.14
C SER A 205 -7.66 23.19 1.58
N ALA A 206 -7.14 22.40 0.64
CA ALA A 206 -6.11 21.39 0.91
C ALA A 206 -4.82 22.04 1.41
N ASP A 207 -4.37 23.12 0.75
CA ASP A 207 -3.15 23.84 1.14
C ASP A 207 -3.26 24.45 2.54
N LYS A 208 -4.41 25.06 2.85
CA LYS A 208 -4.68 25.61 4.18
C LYS A 208 -4.69 24.54 5.27
N LEU A 209 -5.37 23.43 5.03
CA LEU A 209 -5.38 22.30 5.95
C LEU A 209 -3.97 21.76 6.18
N ILE A 210 -3.20 21.53 5.10
CA ILE A 210 -1.83 21.01 5.17
C ILE A 210 -0.92 21.97 5.93
N ALA A 211 -1.00 23.29 5.67
CA ALA A 211 -0.23 24.27 6.42
C ALA A 211 -0.54 24.20 7.93
N LYS A 212 -1.83 24.08 8.28
CA LYS A 212 -2.26 23.96 9.68
C LYS A 212 -1.76 22.68 10.36
N LEU A 213 -1.81 21.54 9.65
CA LEU A 213 -1.29 20.26 10.14
C LEU A 213 0.23 20.24 10.25
N THR A 214 0.94 20.93 9.34
CA THR A 214 2.39 21.10 9.40
C THR A 214 2.80 21.90 10.65
N GLU A 215 2.10 22.99 10.98
CA GLU A 215 2.31 23.73 12.21
C GLU A 215 2.06 22.89 13.47
N LEU A 216 1.05 22.01 13.42
CA LEU A 216 0.69 21.14 14.53
C LEU A 216 1.75 20.06 14.76
N GLY A 217 2.38 19.56 13.69
CA GLY A 217 3.37 18.48 13.72
C GLY A 217 2.78 17.10 14.02
N GLY A 218 3.61 16.07 13.88
CA GLY A 218 3.24 14.68 14.19
C GLY A 218 2.38 13.97 13.13
N ILE A 219 1.96 14.65 12.06
CA ILE A 219 1.22 14.09 10.92
C ILE A 219 2.14 13.98 9.73
N GLY A 220 2.22 12.79 9.15
CA GLY A 220 2.78 12.53 7.82
C GLY A 220 1.75 12.86 6.75
N ILE A 221 2.17 13.57 5.72
CA ILE A 221 1.29 14.07 4.66
C ILE A 221 1.81 13.58 3.32
N ALA A 222 0.98 12.87 2.57
CA ALA A 222 1.18 12.55 1.17
C ALA A 222 0.07 13.17 0.33
N ARG A 223 0.32 13.39 -0.96
CA ARG A 223 -0.69 13.88 -1.91
C ARG A 223 -0.77 12.96 -3.09
N MET A 224 -1.99 12.51 -3.41
CA MET A 224 -2.27 11.82 -4.66
C MET A 224 -2.44 12.83 -5.81
N ASP A 225 -3.12 13.95 -5.51
CA ASP A 225 -3.26 15.10 -6.38
C ASP A 225 -3.46 16.40 -5.56
N ALA A 226 -3.81 17.51 -6.23
CA ALA A 226 -3.97 18.81 -5.59
C ALA A 226 -5.08 18.86 -4.51
N LYS A 227 -6.03 17.92 -4.53
CA LYS A 227 -7.21 17.91 -3.65
C LYS A 227 -7.33 16.67 -2.77
N THR A 228 -6.50 15.66 -2.99
CA THR A 228 -6.59 14.37 -2.29
C THR A 228 -5.36 14.10 -1.43
N PRO A 229 -5.21 14.78 -0.28
CA PRO A 229 -4.18 14.45 0.67
C PRO A 229 -4.51 13.18 1.45
N GLU A 230 -3.45 12.44 1.79
CA GLU A 230 -3.45 11.31 2.70
C GLU A 230 -2.68 11.67 3.96
N PHE A 231 -3.17 11.21 5.10
CA PHE A 231 -2.57 11.49 6.40
C PHE A 231 -2.28 10.21 7.17
N THR A 232 -1.05 10.12 7.66
CA THR A 232 -0.58 9.06 8.57
C THR A 232 0.14 9.69 9.76
N SER A 233 0.65 8.90 10.69
CA SER A 233 1.61 9.39 11.66
C SER A 233 2.89 9.83 10.96
N ALA A 234 3.53 10.91 11.42
CA ALA A 234 4.85 11.32 10.93
C ALA A 234 5.94 10.26 11.16
N ALA A 235 5.72 9.32 12.08
CA ALA A 235 6.61 8.17 12.30
C ALA A 235 6.38 7.04 11.30
N ALA A 236 5.25 7.04 10.57
CA ALA A 236 4.90 5.99 9.62
C ALA A 236 5.54 6.26 8.26
N SER A 237 6.21 5.26 7.72
CA SER A 237 6.57 5.15 6.32
C SER A 237 6.87 3.69 6.00
N LYS A 238 6.72 3.25 4.74
CA LYS A 238 7.07 1.89 4.34
C LYS A 238 8.49 1.52 4.77
N GLY A 239 9.45 2.44 4.58
CA GLY A 239 10.85 2.22 4.95
C GLY A 239 11.09 2.17 6.46
N ALA A 240 10.45 3.02 7.26
CA ALA A 240 10.58 2.97 8.72
C ALA A 240 10.01 1.65 9.26
N ALA A 241 8.84 1.24 8.77
CA ALA A 241 8.20 -0.02 9.15
C ALA A 241 9.04 -1.23 8.74
N LEU A 242 9.64 -1.22 7.53
CA LEU A 242 10.48 -2.31 7.04
C LEU A 242 11.77 -2.45 7.86
N VAL A 243 12.43 -1.34 8.21
CA VAL A 243 13.62 -1.36 9.09
C VAL A 243 13.27 -1.88 10.48
N GLU A 244 12.14 -1.45 11.05
CA GLU A 244 11.68 -1.94 12.35
C GLU A 244 11.31 -3.42 12.30
N LEU A 245 10.69 -3.88 11.19
CA LEU A 245 10.43 -5.30 10.96
C LEU A 245 11.73 -6.10 10.92
N CYS A 246 12.74 -5.66 10.15
CA CYS A 246 14.08 -6.28 10.14
C CYS A 246 14.66 -6.37 11.54
N ARG A 247 14.63 -5.27 12.29
CA ARG A 247 15.16 -5.23 13.66
C ARG A 247 14.49 -6.23 14.60
N ARG A 248 13.17 -6.34 14.54
CA ARG A 248 12.41 -7.28 15.38
C ARG A 248 12.64 -8.74 15.00
N LEU A 249 12.88 -9.00 13.72
CA LEU A 249 13.19 -10.34 13.20
C LEU A 249 14.68 -10.72 13.36
N GLY A 250 15.55 -9.79 13.81
CA GLY A 250 16.99 -10.02 13.89
C GLY A 250 17.66 -10.09 12.51
N ILE A 251 17.04 -9.52 11.47
CA ILE A 251 17.56 -9.47 10.11
C ILE A 251 18.38 -8.18 9.94
N VAL A 252 19.63 -8.30 9.47
CA VAL A 252 20.41 -7.12 9.10
C VAL A 252 19.85 -6.52 7.81
N PRO A 253 19.67 -5.17 7.71
CA PRO A 253 19.04 -4.55 6.54
C PRO A 253 19.65 -4.93 5.19
N SER A 254 20.96 -5.17 5.11
CA SER A 254 21.66 -5.60 3.89
C SER A 254 21.24 -7.01 3.39
N ARG A 255 20.51 -7.75 4.20
CA ARG A 255 19.91 -9.05 3.84
C ARG A 255 18.43 -8.92 3.43
N ALA A 256 17.92 -7.69 3.33
CA ALA A 256 16.58 -7.40 2.86
C ALA A 256 16.63 -6.71 1.49
N VAL A 257 15.63 -7.02 0.65
CA VAL A 257 15.37 -6.34 -0.63
C VAL A 257 13.95 -5.81 -0.64
N ALA A 258 13.74 -4.66 -1.26
CA ALA A 258 12.42 -4.06 -1.44
C ALA A 258 12.22 -3.60 -2.87
N PHE A 259 11.00 -3.76 -3.40
CA PHE A 259 10.60 -3.33 -4.75
C PHE A 259 9.52 -2.26 -4.65
N GLY A 260 9.58 -1.26 -5.54
CA GLY A 260 8.59 -0.20 -5.60
C GLY A 260 8.71 0.65 -6.86
N ASP A 261 7.71 1.52 -7.09
CA ASP A 261 7.63 2.34 -8.30
C ASP A 261 7.26 3.80 -8.06
N SER A 262 6.76 4.15 -6.88
CA SER A 262 6.13 5.44 -6.63
C SER A 262 6.72 6.20 -5.41
N GLY A 263 6.27 7.44 -5.21
CA GLY A 263 6.87 8.36 -4.24
C GLY A 263 6.84 7.87 -2.78
N ASN A 264 5.84 7.07 -2.37
CA ASN A 264 5.79 6.50 -1.02
C ASN A 264 6.84 5.40 -0.79
N ASP A 265 7.40 4.82 -1.88
CA ASP A 265 8.47 3.82 -1.84
C ASP A 265 9.85 4.44 -1.59
N LEU A 266 10.04 5.72 -1.93
CA LEU A 266 11.28 6.45 -1.66
C LEU A 266 11.72 6.34 -0.19
N SER A 267 10.78 6.18 0.71
CA SER A 267 11.07 5.98 2.13
C SER A 267 11.86 4.69 2.42
N MET A 268 11.89 3.72 1.51
CA MET A 268 12.67 2.47 1.63
C MET A 268 14.12 2.63 1.14
N CYS A 269 14.41 3.65 0.33
CA CYS A 269 15.76 3.93 -0.17
C CYS A 269 16.72 4.37 0.93
N GLY A 270 18.02 4.06 0.76
CA GLY A 270 19.11 4.59 1.61
C GLY A 270 19.08 4.11 3.07
N ARG A 271 18.40 3.00 3.37
CA ARG A 271 18.26 2.44 4.73
C ARG A 271 19.11 1.19 4.96
N GLY A 272 20.05 0.92 4.08
CA GLY A 272 20.86 -0.30 4.09
C GLY A 272 20.13 -1.53 3.55
N ILE A 273 18.88 -1.38 3.12
CA ILE A 273 18.09 -2.36 2.38
C ILE A 273 18.37 -2.15 0.90
N THR A 274 18.52 -3.21 0.12
CA THR A 274 18.62 -3.10 -1.34
C THR A 274 17.24 -2.69 -1.89
N PHE A 275 17.13 -1.47 -2.40
CA PHE A 275 15.89 -1.00 -3.02
C PHE A 275 15.98 -1.09 -4.54
N VAL A 276 15.04 -1.80 -5.16
CA VAL A 276 14.95 -2.06 -6.59
C VAL A 276 13.79 -1.29 -7.18
N ALA A 277 14.06 -0.35 -8.07
CA ALA A 277 13.02 0.39 -8.78
C ALA A 277 12.46 -0.44 -9.93
N MET A 278 11.12 -0.47 -10.05
CA MET A 278 10.44 -1.06 -11.21
C MET A 278 10.75 -0.27 -12.49
N GLY A 279 10.71 -0.95 -13.64
CA GLY A 279 10.93 -0.30 -14.95
C GLY A 279 9.91 0.81 -15.27
N ASN A 280 8.71 0.73 -14.72
CA ASN A 280 7.67 1.77 -14.80
C ASN A 280 7.76 2.82 -13.68
N ALA A 281 8.73 2.73 -12.77
CA ALA A 281 8.86 3.67 -11.66
C ALA A 281 9.11 5.11 -12.15
N THR A 282 8.76 6.08 -11.31
CA THR A 282 9.04 7.49 -11.59
C THR A 282 10.53 7.75 -11.69
N ALA A 283 10.92 8.81 -12.39
CA ALA A 283 12.33 9.17 -12.55
C ALA A 283 13.03 9.41 -11.19
N GLU A 284 12.32 9.97 -10.22
CA GLU A 284 12.81 10.21 -8.87
C GLU A 284 13.10 8.90 -8.14
N VAL A 285 12.19 7.93 -8.21
CA VAL A 285 12.37 6.59 -7.60
C VAL A 285 13.55 5.86 -8.25
N LYS A 286 13.65 5.87 -9.59
CA LYS A 286 14.77 5.27 -10.31
C LYS A 286 16.12 5.89 -9.94
N ALA A 287 16.15 7.20 -9.73
CA ALA A 287 17.39 7.91 -9.36
C ALA A 287 17.83 7.61 -7.91
N ALA A 288 16.91 7.25 -7.02
CA ALA A 288 17.19 6.95 -5.62
C ALA A 288 17.45 5.46 -5.34
N ALA A 289 17.13 4.57 -6.30
CA ALA A 289 17.23 3.13 -6.14
C ALA A 289 18.66 2.63 -6.23
N ASP A 290 18.95 1.51 -5.54
CA ASP A 290 20.24 0.80 -5.60
C ASP A 290 20.35 -0.03 -6.88
N ASP A 291 19.20 -0.51 -7.43
CA ASP A 291 19.14 -1.32 -8.65
C ASP A 291 17.79 -1.05 -9.37
N GLN A 292 17.66 -1.55 -10.58
CA GLN A 292 16.45 -1.44 -11.39
C GLN A 292 16.10 -2.80 -12.01
N THR A 293 14.81 -2.98 -12.29
CA THR A 293 14.30 -4.18 -12.96
C THR A 293 13.35 -3.79 -14.11
N ASP A 294 12.74 -4.78 -14.76
CA ASP A 294 11.74 -4.60 -15.79
C ASP A 294 10.45 -3.99 -15.22
N THR A 295 9.51 -3.67 -16.10
CA THR A 295 8.22 -3.11 -15.73
C THR A 295 7.33 -4.16 -15.06
N VAL A 296 6.26 -3.71 -14.40
CA VAL A 296 5.22 -4.60 -13.84
C VAL A 296 4.57 -5.48 -14.91
N TRP A 297 4.45 -4.99 -16.15
CA TRP A 297 3.89 -5.74 -17.29
C TRP A 297 4.85 -6.81 -17.84
N GLU A 298 6.12 -6.72 -17.51
CA GLU A 298 7.21 -7.63 -17.91
C GLU A 298 7.66 -8.51 -16.73
N ASP A 299 6.85 -8.58 -15.67
CA ASP A 299 7.14 -9.37 -14.46
C ASP A 299 8.45 -8.96 -13.76
N GLY A 300 8.75 -7.67 -13.67
CA GLY A 300 10.02 -7.15 -13.20
C GLY A 300 10.50 -7.72 -11.88
N VAL A 301 9.62 -7.96 -10.90
CA VAL A 301 9.97 -8.60 -9.62
C VAL A 301 10.54 -10.01 -9.86
N ALA A 302 9.92 -10.80 -10.71
CA ALA A 302 10.40 -12.14 -11.04
C ALA A 302 11.72 -12.09 -11.82
N THR A 303 11.80 -11.23 -12.84
CA THR A 303 13.03 -11.03 -13.64
C THR A 303 14.24 -10.73 -12.76
N TRP A 304 14.06 -9.96 -11.69
CA TRP A 304 15.15 -9.63 -10.77
C TRP A 304 15.47 -10.75 -9.78
N LEU A 305 14.44 -11.46 -9.26
CA LEU A 305 14.60 -12.51 -8.26
C LEU A 305 15.14 -13.81 -8.83
N GLU A 306 14.64 -14.27 -9.98
CA GLU A 306 14.93 -15.58 -10.57
C GLU A 306 16.44 -15.91 -10.67
N PRO A 307 17.28 -15.07 -11.30
CA PRO A 307 18.70 -15.37 -11.42
C PRO A 307 19.42 -15.38 -10.05
N ARG A 308 18.93 -14.61 -9.09
CA ARG A 308 19.51 -14.54 -7.74
C ARG A 308 19.12 -15.71 -6.85
N LEU A 309 17.97 -16.31 -7.15
CA LEU A 309 17.48 -17.53 -6.48
C LEU A 309 17.96 -18.81 -7.19
N GLY A 310 18.61 -18.69 -8.35
CA GLY A 310 19.04 -19.83 -9.16
C GLY A 310 17.88 -20.60 -9.77
N ILE A 311 16.75 -19.95 -10.03
CA ILE A 311 15.56 -20.52 -10.70
C ILE A 311 15.51 -20.04 -12.14
N SER A 312 15.09 -20.93 -13.04
CA SER A 312 14.86 -20.60 -14.45
C SER A 312 13.43 -20.05 -14.60
N ALA A 313 13.28 -19.04 -15.47
CA ALA A 313 11.95 -18.62 -15.88
C ALA A 313 11.16 -19.83 -16.43
N PRO A 314 9.85 -19.96 -16.11
CA PRO A 314 9.04 -20.99 -16.74
C PRO A 314 9.12 -20.83 -18.25
N GLU A 315 9.35 -21.93 -18.98
CA GLU A 315 9.31 -21.91 -20.44
C GLU A 315 7.95 -21.36 -20.88
N ALA A 316 7.96 -20.32 -21.72
CA ALA A 316 6.75 -19.78 -22.30
C ALA A 316 6.02 -20.93 -23.01
N SER A 317 4.87 -21.35 -22.49
CA SER A 317 4.02 -22.34 -23.15
C SER A 317 3.58 -21.73 -24.49
N ALA A 318 4.07 -22.34 -25.57
CA ALA A 318 3.80 -21.98 -26.95
C ALA A 318 2.31 -22.12 -27.31
#